data_6d02beb7e230b0650f70c3c5e79be0b3
#
_entry.id   6d02beb7e230b0650f70c3c5e79be0b3
#
_cell.length_a   1.000
_cell.length_b   1.000
_cell.length_c   1.000
_cell.angle_alpha   90.00
_cell.angle_beta   90.00
_cell.angle_gamma   90.00
#
_symmetry.space_group_name_H-M   'P 1'
#
loop_
_entity.id
_entity.type
_entity.pdbx_description
1 polymer ?
#
loop_
_entity_poly.entity_id
_entity_poly.type
_entity_poly.pdbx_seq_one_letter_code
_entity_poly.pdbx_strand_id
1 'polypeptide(L)'
;TPGEQPRDKQYIKLNTNESPYPPSQAVLTALGQEDIRDLRLYSDPEGKELKLALARLYGMGADQVFLSNGSDDILNFAFMAFGQDGAVFPDLTYSFYPVFADLHGVPYSTVPLHEDFTMDVPGLSGTGKLTVLANPNAPTGIALPLSEVEKIIASNPDHVVVIDEAY
;
A
#
# COMPACT_ATOMS: atom_id res chain seq x y z
N THR A 1 -4.07 10.10 -12.35
CA THR A 1 -4.64 9.92 -13.71
C THR A 1 -4.28 8.53 -14.18
N PRO A 2 -5.23 7.68 -14.57
CA PRO A 2 -4.90 6.37 -15.13
C PRO A 2 -3.97 6.56 -16.32
N GLY A 3 -2.97 5.70 -16.44
CA GLY A 3 -2.05 5.74 -17.58
C GLY A 3 -2.80 5.55 -18.90
N GLU A 4 -2.33 6.18 -19.97
CA GLU A 4 -2.90 5.98 -21.30
C GLU A 4 -2.80 4.50 -21.71
N GLN A 5 -3.87 3.97 -22.28
CA GLN A 5 -3.96 2.60 -22.78
C GLN A 5 -4.51 2.60 -24.21
N PRO A 6 -3.76 3.11 -25.20
CA PRO A 6 -4.21 3.13 -26.58
C PRO A 6 -4.36 1.70 -27.12
N ARG A 7 -5.36 1.48 -27.99
CA ARG A 7 -5.72 0.14 -28.52
C ARG A 7 -5.68 0.06 -30.05
N ASP A 8 -5.17 1.11 -30.69
CA ASP A 8 -5.11 1.22 -32.16
C ASP A 8 -4.02 0.35 -32.80
N LYS A 9 -2.99 -0.02 -32.02
CA LYS A 9 -1.92 -0.95 -32.42
C LYS A 9 -1.28 -1.58 -31.17
N GLN A 10 -0.34 -2.48 -31.39
CA GLN A 10 0.46 -3.05 -30.28
C GLN A 10 1.55 -2.05 -29.87
N TYR A 11 1.61 -1.73 -28.60
CA TYR A 11 2.61 -0.86 -28.00
C TYR A 11 3.50 -1.64 -27.03
N ILE A 12 4.73 -1.16 -26.84
CA ILE A 12 5.56 -1.54 -25.71
C ILE A 12 5.12 -0.64 -24.54
N LYS A 13 4.42 -1.21 -23.56
CA LYS A 13 3.88 -0.46 -22.43
C LYS A 13 4.97 -0.29 -21.36
N LEU A 14 5.29 0.98 -21.05
CA LEU A 14 6.30 1.35 -20.05
C LEU A 14 5.73 2.28 -18.96
N ASN A 15 4.39 2.45 -18.93
CA ASN A 15 3.70 3.24 -17.92
C ASN A 15 2.97 2.31 -16.91
N THR A 16 2.52 2.91 -15.79
CA THR A 16 1.72 2.25 -14.72
C THR A 16 2.40 1.09 -13.97
N ASN A 17 3.68 0.85 -14.20
CA ASN A 17 4.50 -0.16 -13.50
C ASN A 17 3.89 -1.57 -13.44
N GLU A 18 3.14 -1.96 -14.48
CA GLU A 18 2.59 -3.31 -14.58
C GLU A 18 3.70 -4.36 -14.71
N SER A 19 3.52 -5.50 -14.07
CA SER A 19 4.44 -6.63 -14.24
C SER A 19 4.44 -7.10 -15.71
N PRO A 20 5.60 -7.23 -16.35
CA PRO A 20 5.69 -7.80 -17.70
C PRO A 20 5.52 -9.32 -17.73
N TYR A 21 5.49 -9.96 -16.56
CA TYR A 21 5.38 -11.41 -16.44
C TYR A 21 3.96 -11.83 -16.08
N PRO A 22 3.40 -12.87 -16.72
CA PRO A 22 2.12 -13.44 -16.32
C PRO A 22 2.24 -14.16 -14.96
N PRO A 23 1.10 -14.50 -14.32
CA PRO A 23 1.10 -15.38 -13.16
C PRO A 23 1.82 -16.70 -13.46
N SER A 24 2.36 -17.34 -12.41
CA SER A 24 3.04 -18.63 -12.59
C SER A 24 2.11 -19.70 -13.15
N GLN A 25 2.67 -20.72 -13.80
CA GLN A 25 1.89 -21.84 -14.35
C GLN A 25 1.10 -22.58 -13.25
N ALA A 26 1.60 -22.61 -12.01
CA ALA A 26 0.89 -23.19 -10.89
C ALA A 26 -0.41 -22.42 -10.56
N VAL A 27 -0.36 -21.10 -10.59
CA VAL A 27 -1.55 -20.23 -10.40
C VAL A 27 -2.54 -20.43 -11.54
N LEU A 28 -2.06 -20.41 -12.79
CA LEU A 28 -2.92 -20.60 -13.96
C LEU A 28 -3.60 -21.99 -13.96
N THR A 29 -2.92 -23.02 -13.46
CA THR A 29 -3.47 -24.37 -13.35
C THR A 29 -4.48 -24.48 -12.20
N ALA A 30 -4.26 -23.77 -11.10
CA ALA A 30 -5.17 -23.74 -9.96
C ALA A 30 -6.50 -23.03 -10.26
N LEU A 31 -6.50 -22.06 -11.21
CA LEU A 31 -7.71 -21.37 -11.66
C LEU A 31 -8.51 -22.28 -12.62
N GLY A 32 -9.14 -23.32 -12.07
CA GLY A 32 -9.92 -24.30 -12.83
C GLY A 32 -11.31 -23.83 -13.24
N GLN A 33 -11.98 -24.62 -14.10
CA GLN A 33 -13.36 -24.30 -14.53
C GLN A 33 -14.40 -24.37 -13.39
N GLU A 34 -14.14 -25.14 -12.35
CA GLU A 34 -15.02 -25.26 -11.19
C GLU A 34 -15.03 -23.96 -10.38
N ASP A 35 -13.87 -23.35 -10.19
CA ASP A 35 -13.75 -22.06 -9.49
C ASP A 35 -14.52 -20.95 -10.22
N ILE A 36 -14.49 -20.97 -11.57
CA ILE A 36 -15.25 -20.02 -12.39
C ILE A 36 -16.75 -20.24 -12.23
N ARG A 37 -17.21 -21.48 -12.09
CA ARG A 37 -18.64 -21.78 -11.87
C ARG A 37 -19.15 -21.23 -10.54
N ASP A 38 -18.30 -21.16 -9.53
CA ASP A 38 -18.65 -20.71 -8.19
C ASP A 38 -18.59 -19.17 -8.03
N LEU A 39 -18.11 -18.43 -9.04
CA LEU A 39 -18.22 -16.97 -9.07
C LEU A 39 -19.68 -16.45 -9.01
N ARG A 40 -20.68 -17.30 -9.22
CA ARG A 40 -22.11 -16.99 -9.00
C ARG A 40 -22.50 -16.93 -7.52
N LEU A 41 -21.65 -17.44 -6.64
CA LEU A 41 -21.87 -17.45 -5.19
C LEU A 41 -21.25 -16.20 -4.55
N TYR A 42 -21.73 -15.83 -3.37
CA TYR A 42 -21.05 -14.84 -2.57
C TYR A 42 -19.72 -15.38 -2.09
N SER A 43 -18.70 -14.52 -2.08
CA SER A 43 -17.41 -14.84 -1.47
C SER A 43 -17.54 -15.02 0.05
N ASP A 44 -16.58 -15.70 0.67
CA ASP A 44 -16.43 -15.69 2.12
C ASP A 44 -16.19 -14.26 2.61
N PRO A 45 -17.12 -13.67 3.40
CA PRO A 45 -17.02 -12.27 3.82
C PRO A 45 -15.81 -12.00 4.72
N GLU A 46 -15.26 -13.03 5.35
CA GLU A 46 -14.08 -12.91 6.22
C GLU A 46 -12.77 -13.24 5.51
N GLY A 47 -12.81 -13.91 4.35
CA GLY A 47 -11.63 -14.39 3.64
C GLY A 47 -10.75 -15.30 4.49
N LYS A 48 -11.37 -16.15 5.32
CA LYS A 48 -10.73 -16.89 6.41
C LYS A 48 -9.56 -17.76 5.96
N GLU A 49 -9.73 -18.50 4.88
CA GLU A 49 -8.65 -19.37 4.37
C GLU A 49 -7.44 -18.59 3.92
N LEU A 50 -7.66 -17.47 3.21
CA LEU A 50 -6.58 -16.59 2.76
C LEU A 50 -5.89 -15.90 3.94
N LYS A 51 -6.63 -15.38 4.91
CA LYS A 51 -6.06 -14.82 6.15
C LYS A 51 -5.19 -15.83 6.88
N LEU A 52 -5.63 -17.07 7.05
CA LEU A 52 -4.86 -18.12 7.68
C LEU A 52 -3.60 -18.50 6.88
N ALA A 53 -3.67 -18.47 5.54
CA ALA A 53 -2.52 -18.75 4.71
C ALA A 53 -1.46 -17.63 4.83
N LEU A 54 -1.88 -16.37 4.77
CA LEU A 54 -0.99 -15.22 4.96
C LEU A 54 -0.41 -15.16 6.38
N ALA A 55 -1.22 -15.40 7.40
CA ALA A 55 -0.76 -15.45 8.77
C ALA A 55 0.36 -16.50 8.98
N ARG A 56 0.19 -17.69 8.40
CA ARG A 56 1.25 -18.72 8.40
C ARG A 56 2.50 -18.29 7.64
N LEU A 57 2.31 -17.64 6.47
CA LEU A 57 3.43 -17.20 5.63
C LEU A 57 4.30 -16.16 6.34
N TYR A 58 3.67 -15.22 7.01
CA TYR A 58 4.35 -14.10 7.68
C TYR A 58 4.60 -14.31 9.19
N GLY A 59 4.20 -15.46 9.75
CA GLY A 59 4.42 -15.76 11.16
C GLY A 59 3.62 -14.88 12.13
N MET A 60 2.41 -14.47 11.76
CA MET A 60 1.55 -13.58 12.54
C MET A 60 0.18 -14.24 12.85
N GLY A 61 -0.66 -13.59 13.66
CA GLY A 61 -2.03 -13.99 13.90
C GLY A 61 -2.96 -13.67 12.73
N ALA A 62 -3.99 -14.47 12.51
CA ALA A 62 -4.98 -14.19 11.45
C ALA A 62 -5.81 -12.92 11.74
N ASP A 63 -5.92 -12.50 12.98
CA ASP A 63 -6.51 -11.25 13.44
C ASP A 63 -5.66 -10.02 13.11
N GLN A 64 -4.40 -10.22 12.75
CA GLN A 64 -3.48 -9.17 12.27
C GLN A 64 -3.48 -9.04 10.74
N VAL A 65 -4.32 -9.80 10.04
CA VAL A 65 -4.43 -9.75 8.58
C VAL A 65 -5.75 -9.13 8.17
N PHE A 66 -5.68 -8.03 7.42
CA PHE A 66 -6.83 -7.41 6.77
C PHE A 66 -6.71 -7.59 5.25
N LEU A 67 -7.82 -7.97 4.60
CA LEU A 67 -7.86 -8.24 3.16
C LEU A 67 -8.70 -7.17 2.46
N SER A 68 -8.23 -6.71 1.31
CA SER A 68 -8.97 -5.81 0.44
C SER A 68 -8.55 -5.99 -1.02
N ASN A 69 -9.20 -5.25 -1.92
CA ASN A 69 -8.91 -5.32 -3.34
C ASN A 69 -7.85 -4.29 -3.73
N GLY A 70 -6.60 -4.62 -3.48
CA GLY A 70 -5.45 -3.75 -3.71
C GLY A 70 -5.14 -2.80 -2.55
N SER A 71 -3.98 -2.15 -2.63
CA SER A 71 -3.48 -1.25 -1.59
C SER A 71 -4.29 0.05 -1.47
N ASP A 72 -4.89 0.54 -2.56
CA ASP A 72 -5.68 1.77 -2.54
C ASP A 72 -6.87 1.70 -1.59
N ASP A 73 -7.58 0.56 -1.53
CA ASP A 73 -8.66 0.37 -0.56
C ASP A 73 -8.13 0.36 0.88
N ILE A 74 -6.98 -0.30 1.12
CA ILE A 74 -6.34 -0.35 2.45
C ILE A 74 -5.92 1.05 2.89
N LEU A 75 -5.28 1.80 2.00
CA LEU A 75 -4.86 3.18 2.27
C LEU A 75 -6.08 4.08 2.55
N ASN A 76 -7.11 3.98 1.73
CA ASN A 76 -8.36 4.70 1.95
C ASN A 76 -8.95 4.41 3.34
N PHE A 77 -8.99 3.15 3.76
CA PHE A 77 -9.45 2.79 5.10
C PHE A 77 -8.51 3.27 6.21
N ALA A 78 -7.20 3.28 5.98
CA ALA A 78 -6.24 3.78 6.95
C ALA A 78 -6.44 5.28 7.22
N PHE A 79 -6.59 6.11 6.17
CA PHE A 79 -6.90 7.53 6.34
C PHE A 79 -8.24 7.75 7.04
N MET A 80 -9.27 7.00 6.69
CA MET A 80 -10.59 7.08 7.33
C MET A 80 -10.55 6.70 8.81
N ALA A 81 -9.82 5.64 9.17
CA ALA A 81 -9.85 5.07 10.52
C ALA A 81 -8.87 5.77 11.48
N PHE A 82 -7.73 6.24 10.99
CA PHE A 82 -6.62 6.71 11.83
C PHE A 82 -6.22 8.17 11.57
N GLY A 83 -6.88 8.85 10.64
CA GLY A 83 -6.55 10.24 10.26
C GLY A 83 -7.12 11.32 11.17
N GLN A 84 -7.77 11.01 12.30
CA GLN A 84 -8.47 11.97 13.16
C GLN A 84 -7.58 13.10 13.69
N ASP A 85 -6.31 12.84 13.95
CA ASP A 85 -5.31 13.81 14.40
C ASP A 85 -4.49 14.41 13.24
N GLY A 86 -4.90 14.12 12.02
CA GLY A 86 -4.21 14.49 10.78
C GLY A 86 -3.27 13.40 10.28
N ALA A 87 -2.63 13.69 9.15
CA ALA A 87 -1.68 12.79 8.51
C ALA A 87 -0.37 13.50 8.16
N VAL A 88 0.70 12.71 8.00
CA VAL A 88 2.00 13.19 7.50
C VAL A 88 2.60 12.15 6.56
N PHE A 89 3.20 12.61 5.47
CA PHE A 89 3.87 11.78 4.48
C PHE A 89 4.91 12.61 3.71
N PRO A 90 5.87 11.98 2.98
CA PRO A 90 6.83 12.73 2.18
C PRO A 90 6.15 13.60 1.10
N ASP A 91 6.75 14.73 0.76
CA ASP A 91 6.21 15.66 -0.25
C ASP A 91 6.25 15.10 -1.67
N LEU A 92 7.23 14.25 -1.97
CA LEU A 92 7.34 13.51 -3.22
C LEU A 92 7.20 12.01 -2.93
N THR A 93 5.96 11.51 -3.03
CA THR A 93 5.60 10.11 -2.75
C THR A 93 4.42 9.67 -3.61
N TYR A 94 3.75 8.57 -3.27
CA TYR A 94 2.57 8.11 -3.99
C TYR A 94 1.47 9.18 -3.99
N SER A 95 1.05 9.56 -5.18
CA SER A 95 0.20 10.74 -5.41
C SER A 95 -1.22 10.64 -4.86
N PHE A 96 -1.66 9.47 -4.41
CA PHE A 96 -2.99 9.27 -3.86
C PHE A 96 -3.09 9.53 -2.35
N TYR A 97 -1.98 9.65 -1.61
CA TYR A 97 -2.07 9.98 -0.18
C TYR A 97 -2.81 11.29 0.08
N PRO A 98 -2.49 12.42 -0.59
CA PRO A 98 -3.30 13.63 -0.45
C PRO A 98 -4.74 13.45 -0.92
N VAL A 99 -5.00 12.62 -1.94
CA VAL A 99 -6.37 12.35 -2.41
C VAL A 99 -7.21 11.67 -1.33
N PHE A 100 -6.65 10.68 -0.62
CA PHE A 100 -7.34 10.04 0.50
C PHE A 100 -7.53 10.99 1.69
N ALA A 101 -6.53 11.81 1.99
CA ALA A 101 -6.64 12.83 3.04
C ALA A 101 -7.78 13.81 2.73
N ASP A 102 -7.82 14.34 1.52
CA ASP A 102 -8.87 15.29 1.07
C ASP A 102 -10.25 14.63 1.08
N LEU A 103 -10.36 13.37 0.62
CA LEU A 103 -11.62 12.62 0.58
C LEU A 103 -12.25 12.49 1.97
N HIS A 104 -11.43 12.28 3.00
CA HIS A 104 -11.90 12.11 4.38
C HIS A 104 -11.81 13.39 5.22
N GLY A 105 -11.42 14.53 4.63
CA GLY A 105 -11.24 15.77 5.35
C GLY A 105 -10.13 15.72 6.42
N VAL A 106 -9.14 14.86 6.22
CA VAL A 106 -7.99 14.70 7.11
C VAL A 106 -6.97 15.81 6.82
N PRO A 107 -6.68 16.71 7.77
CA PRO A 107 -5.64 17.70 7.58
C PRO A 107 -4.27 17.00 7.51
N TYR A 108 -3.43 17.40 6.55
CA TYR A 108 -2.12 16.77 6.41
C TYR A 108 -0.99 17.79 6.28
N SER A 109 0.19 17.33 6.55
CA SER A 109 1.45 18.02 6.29
C SER A 109 2.40 17.10 5.55
N THR A 110 3.30 17.71 4.78
CA THR A 110 4.32 16.96 4.05
C THR A 110 5.71 17.22 4.63
N VAL A 111 6.58 16.21 4.54
CA VAL A 111 7.99 16.28 4.90
C VAL A 111 8.81 16.28 3.61
N PRO A 112 9.59 17.33 3.33
CA PRO A 112 10.40 17.38 2.13
C PRO A 112 11.44 16.24 2.09
N LEU A 113 11.65 15.65 0.91
CA LEU A 113 12.77 14.77 0.71
C LEU A 113 14.09 15.57 0.71
N HIS A 114 15.20 14.90 1.02
CA HIS A 114 16.52 15.48 0.83
C HIS A 114 16.84 15.70 -0.66
N GLU A 115 17.90 16.45 -0.95
CA GLU A 115 18.33 16.74 -2.35
C GLU A 115 18.65 15.48 -3.17
N ASP A 116 19.03 14.40 -2.50
CA ASP A 116 19.29 13.08 -3.09
C ASP A 116 18.05 12.19 -3.16
N PHE A 117 16.86 12.74 -2.88
CA PHE A 117 15.57 12.06 -2.82
C PHE A 117 15.42 11.01 -1.70
N THR A 118 16.30 10.98 -0.73
CA THR A 118 16.11 10.16 0.47
C THR A 118 15.11 10.81 1.42
N MET A 119 14.43 9.99 2.24
CA MET A 119 13.44 10.47 3.21
C MET A 119 14.11 11.10 4.44
N ASP A 120 13.54 12.19 4.93
CA ASP A 120 13.88 12.79 6.21
C ASP A 120 13.25 11.98 7.36
N VAL A 121 13.98 11.00 7.87
CA VAL A 121 13.55 10.13 8.98
C VAL A 121 13.22 10.93 10.25
N PRO A 122 14.03 11.91 10.70
CA PRO A 122 13.64 12.81 11.78
C PRO A 122 12.30 13.51 11.57
N GLY A 123 12.04 14.01 10.37
CA GLY A 123 10.79 14.69 10.04
C GLY A 123 9.54 13.79 10.07
N LEU A 124 9.73 12.47 9.85
CA LEU A 124 8.67 11.46 9.91
C LEU A 124 8.53 10.80 11.29
N SER A 125 9.41 11.17 12.24
CA SER A 125 9.45 10.59 13.58
C SER A 125 8.71 11.46 14.60
N GLY A 126 7.96 10.83 15.51
CA GLY A 126 7.28 11.51 16.63
C GLY A 126 6.25 12.53 16.17
N THR A 127 5.58 12.29 15.04
CA THR A 127 4.68 13.26 14.39
C THR A 127 3.38 13.51 15.16
N GLY A 128 2.94 12.57 15.99
CA GLY A 128 1.64 12.62 16.66
C GLY A 128 0.46 12.56 15.68
N LYS A 129 0.64 11.93 14.51
CA LYS A 129 -0.34 11.83 13.43
C LYS A 129 -0.23 10.47 12.74
N LEU A 130 -1.22 10.16 11.90
CA LEU A 130 -1.08 9.08 10.93
C LEU A 130 0.14 9.35 10.04
N THR A 131 1.17 8.52 10.14
CA THR A 131 2.37 8.63 9.30
C THR A 131 2.28 7.60 8.18
N VAL A 132 2.40 8.05 6.93
CA VAL A 132 2.29 7.16 5.75
C VAL A 132 3.53 7.32 4.88
N LEU A 133 4.19 6.21 4.58
CA LEU A 133 5.34 6.22 3.67
C LEU A 133 5.36 4.97 2.79
N ALA A 134 5.72 5.15 1.52
CA ALA A 134 5.97 4.05 0.60
C ALA A 134 7.42 3.59 0.76
N ASN A 135 7.64 2.27 0.84
CA ASN A 135 8.98 1.70 0.95
C ASN A 135 9.12 0.42 0.13
N PRO A 136 9.77 0.45 -1.03
CA PRO A 136 10.45 1.60 -1.69
C PRO A 136 9.54 2.78 -2.01
N ASN A 137 10.07 4.01 -1.92
CA ASN A 137 9.29 5.20 -2.23
C ASN A 137 8.95 5.29 -3.72
N ALA A 138 7.71 5.54 -4.04
CA ALA A 138 7.27 5.86 -5.39
C ALA A 138 7.11 7.38 -5.52
N PRO A 139 7.73 8.10 -6.50
CA PRO A 139 8.33 7.54 -7.72
C PRO A 139 9.86 7.37 -7.66
N THR A 140 10.52 7.62 -6.54
CA THR A 140 11.99 7.68 -6.48
C THR A 140 12.65 6.31 -6.59
N GLY A 141 11.96 5.23 -6.18
CA GLY A 141 12.49 3.87 -6.14
C GLY A 141 13.50 3.63 -5.01
N ILE A 142 13.67 4.61 -4.12
CA ILE A 142 14.64 4.52 -3.00
C ILE A 142 13.94 3.89 -1.80
N ALA A 143 14.56 2.85 -1.24
CA ALA A 143 14.10 2.19 -0.03
C ALA A 143 14.85 2.69 1.21
N LEU A 144 14.12 2.88 2.30
CA LEU A 144 14.71 3.03 3.63
C LEU A 144 15.23 1.68 4.13
N PRO A 145 16.39 1.66 4.80
CA PRO A 145 16.82 0.49 5.56
C PRO A 145 15.79 0.15 6.66
N LEU A 146 15.64 -1.13 6.97
CA LEU A 146 14.71 -1.60 8.00
C LEU A 146 14.92 -0.89 9.35
N SER A 147 16.18 -0.63 9.72
CA SER A 147 16.51 0.09 10.95
C SER A 147 15.97 1.52 11.01
N GLU A 148 15.80 2.20 9.87
CA GLU A 148 15.21 3.53 9.81
C GLU A 148 13.66 3.44 9.87
N VAL A 149 13.08 2.44 9.23
CA VAL A 149 11.65 2.13 9.36
C VAL A 149 11.29 1.83 10.82
N GLU A 150 12.08 1.01 11.51
CA GLU A 150 11.91 0.70 12.94
C GLU A 150 11.97 1.96 13.82
N LYS A 151 12.86 2.90 13.52
CA LYS A 151 12.93 4.18 14.26
C LYS A 151 11.66 5.01 14.10
N ILE A 152 11.14 5.13 12.88
CA ILE A 152 9.89 5.86 12.62
C ILE A 152 8.75 5.22 13.40
N ILE A 153 8.60 3.88 13.34
CA ILE A 153 7.55 3.17 14.05
C ILE A 153 7.69 3.37 15.56
N ALA A 154 8.88 3.14 16.11
CA ALA A 154 9.13 3.24 17.55
C ALA A 154 8.93 4.66 18.12
N SER A 155 9.12 5.69 17.29
CA SER A 155 8.91 7.09 17.67
C SER A 155 7.45 7.55 17.65
N ASN A 156 6.53 6.74 17.10
CA ASN A 156 5.10 7.04 17.00
C ASN A 156 4.25 6.00 17.76
N PRO A 157 4.47 5.77 19.07
CA PRO A 157 3.85 4.65 19.79
C PRO A 157 2.33 4.75 19.92
N ASP A 158 1.77 5.94 19.87
CA ASP A 158 0.35 6.22 20.07
C ASP A 158 -0.42 6.47 18.75
N HIS A 159 0.29 6.46 17.61
CA HIS A 159 -0.27 6.73 16.29
C HIS A 159 0.16 5.68 15.27
N VAL A 160 -0.72 5.43 14.32
CA VAL A 160 -0.44 4.41 13.29
C VAL A 160 0.62 4.91 12.31
N VAL A 161 1.55 4.03 12.01
CA VAL A 161 2.51 4.19 10.91
C VAL A 161 2.17 3.16 9.83
N VAL A 162 1.89 3.63 8.63
CA VAL A 162 1.61 2.79 7.46
C VAL A 162 2.86 2.73 6.60
N ILE A 163 3.35 1.52 6.38
CA ILE A 163 4.43 1.23 5.43
C ILE A 163 3.78 0.61 4.20
N ASP A 164 3.76 1.35 3.12
CA ASP A 164 3.17 0.91 1.84
C ASP A 164 4.26 0.18 1.03
N GLU A 165 4.14 -1.12 0.95
CA GLU A 165 5.05 -2.02 0.25
C GLU A 165 4.40 -2.57 -1.04
N ALA A 166 3.80 -1.68 -1.85
CA ALA A 166 3.21 -2.07 -3.13
C ALA A 166 4.26 -2.54 -4.16
N TYR A 167 5.55 -2.28 -3.90
CA TYR A 167 6.70 -2.71 -4.71
C TYR A 167 7.68 -3.57 -3.93
#